data_693bbe905cca073b1ef195f6e8a1ed45
#
_entry.id   693bbe905cca073b1ef195f6e8a1ed45
#
_cell.length_a   1.000
_cell.length_b   1.000
_cell.length_c   1.000
_cell.angle_alpha   90.00
_cell.angle_beta   90.00
_cell.angle_gamma   90.00
#
_symmetry.space_group_name_H-M   'P 1'
#
loop_
_entity.id
_entity.type
_entity.pdbx_description
1 polymer ?
#
loop_
_entity_poly.entity_id
_entity_poly.type
_entity_poly.pdbx_seq_one_letter_code
_entity_poly.pdbx_strand_id
1 'polypeptide(L)'
;MRMALTFDAGADPGYTKEILDICRKHKAPATFFLTGDWLEQNVEDAREMVLKGHALGNHCQTHLHLTPLEDEEVRSELQQMEDTCLRLVGHSTKPYFRAPFGERDGRILRLAAQEGYWHIYWTLDSLDWEMGHSTDWVKERVLTRLQDGAILLFHVSSPYTFQILDDLLDQMESKGYRIVPLADFLPLPTTS
;
A
#
# COMPACT_ATOMS: atom_id res chain seq x y z
N MET A 1 11.82 -8.35 15.58
CA MET A 1 12.02 -7.73 14.25
C MET A 1 10.74 -7.05 13.81
N ARG A 2 10.78 -5.93 13.07
CA ARG A 2 9.59 -5.15 12.69
C ARG A 2 9.45 -5.11 11.17
N MET A 3 8.21 -5.12 10.68
CA MET A 3 7.90 -5.02 9.25
C MET A 3 6.63 -4.19 9.05
N ALA A 4 6.53 -3.52 7.91
CA ALA A 4 5.32 -2.85 7.48
C ALA A 4 4.60 -3.69 6.40
N LEU A 5 3.30 -3.86 6.57
CA LEU A 5 2.43 -4.53 5.62
C LEU A 5 1.77 -3.48 4.74
N THR A 6 1.93 -3.59 3.43
CA THR A 6 1.35 -2.64 2.48
C THR A 6 0.66 -3.35 1.33
N PHE A 7 -0.47 -2.76 0.89
CA PHE A 7 -1.28 -3.27 -0.21
C PHE A 7 -1.51 -2.16 -1.23
N ASP A 8 -1.41 -2.50 -2.51
CA ASP A 8 -1.80 -1.62 -3.60
C ASP A 8 -3.19 -2.03 -4.12
N ALA A 9 -4.03 -1.04 -4.40
CA ALA A 9 -5.41 -1.19 -4.87
C ALA A 9 -5.63 -0.28 -6.08
N GLY A 10 -5.43 -0.82 -7.27
CA GLY A 10 -5.42 -0.05 -8.52
C GLY A 10 -6.69 -0.10 -9.36
N ALA A 11 -7.39 -1.22 -9.42
CA ALA A 11 -8.52 -1.38 -10.33
C ALA A 11 -9.67 -2.21 -9.75
N ASP A 12 -9.40 -3.40 -9.24
CA ASP A 12 -10.41 -4.36 -8.79
C ASP A 12 -10.49 -4.35 -7.25
N PRO A 13 -11.68 -4.38 -6.62
CA PRO A 13 -11.83 -4.50 -5.17
C PRO A 13 -11.19 -5.78 -4.63
N GLY A 14 -11.13 -6.82 -5.44
CA GLY A 14 -10.50 -8.09 -5.13
C GLY A 14 -11.02 -8.69 -3.83
N TYR A 15 -10.11 -8.95 -2.93
CA TYR A 15 -10.33 -9.61 -1.63
C TYR A 15 -10.17 -8.64 -0.45
N THR A 16 -10.50 -7.37 -0.65
CA THR A 16 -10.28 -6.32 0.37
C THR A 16 -10.91 -6.66 1.71
N LYS A 17 -12.15 -7.15 1.73
CA LYS A 17 -12.85 -7.47 2.99
C LYS A 17 -12.19 -8.61 3.74
N GLU A 18 -11.82 -9.66 3.03
CA GLU A 18 -11.12 -10.81 3.57
C GLU A 18 -9.74 -10.43 4.12
N ILE A 19 -9.01 -9.58 3.41
CA ILE A 19 -7.72 -9.04 3.85
C ILE A 19 -7.88 -8.21 5.13
N LEU A 20 -8.91 -7.35 5.21
CA LEU A 20 -9.21 -6.56 6.40
C LEU A 20 -9.57 -7.44 7.60
N ASP A 21 -10.30 -8.54 7.39
CA ASP A 21 -10.63 -9.48 8.44
C ASP A 21 -9.40 -10.24 8.95
N ILE A 22 -8.49 -10.63 8.05
CA ILE A 22 -7.22 -11.25 8.41
C ILE A 22 -6.35 -10.24 9.19
N CYS A 23 -6.19 -9.02 8.71
CA CYS A 23 -5.46 -7.98 9.42
C CYS A 23 -6.01 -7.73 10.83
N ARG A 24 -7.35 -7.73 10.99
CA ARG A 24 -8.02 -7.59 12.28
C ARG A 24 -7.72 -8.78 13.20
N LYS A 25 -7.77 -10.02 12.69
CA LYS A 25 -7.46 -11.24 13.43
C LYS A 25 -6.06 -11.19 14.05
N HIS A 26 -5.08 -10.77 13.25
CA HIS A 26 -3.67 -10.68 13.66
C HIS A 26 -3.30 -9.34 14.33
N LYS A 27 -4.26 -8.40 14.47
CA LYS A 27 -3.99 -7.04 14.95
C LYS A 27 -2.85 -6.37 14.18
N ALA A 28 -2.76 -6.67 12.88
CA ALA A 28 -1.73 -6.21 11.98
C ALA A 28 -2.14 -4.87 11.34
N PRO A 29 -1.52 -3.74 11.71
CA PRO A 29 -1.75 -2.49 11.00
C PRO A 29 -1.22 -2.60 9.57
N ALA A 30 -1.92 -1.99 8.62
CA ALA A 30 -1.51 -1.98 7.22
C ALA A 30 -1.63 -0.58 6.63
N THR A 31 -0.95 -0.36 5.50
CA THR A 31 -1.13 0.83 4.67
C THR A 31 -1.66 0.40 3.31
N PHE A 32 -2.77 0.99 2.88
CA PHE A 32 -3.39 0.73 1.59
C PHE A 32 -3.13 1.92 0.65
N PHE A 33 -2.42 1.69 -0.44
CA PHE A 33 -2.19 2.68 -1.49
C PHE A 33 -3.30 2.53 -2.52
N LEU A 34 -4.23 3.49 -2.52
CA LEU A 34 -5.44 3.45 -3.33
C LEU A 34 -5.33 4.38 -4.52
N THR A 35 -5.83 3.96 -5.68
CA THR A 35 -6.12 4.90 -6.76
C THR A 35 -7.44 5.61 -6.52
N GLY A 36 -7.61 6.80 -7.09
CA GLY A 36 -8.89 7.52 -7.02
C GLY A 36 -10.02 6.74 -7.68
N ASP A 37 -9.75 6.13 -8.84
CA ASP A 37 -10.72 5.32 -9.57
C ASP A 37 -11.20 4.11 -8.76
N TRP A 38 -10.30 3.44 -8.06
CA TRP A 38 -10.65 2.36 -7.14
C TRP A 38 -11.50 2.89 -5.97
N LEU A 39 -11.08 4.00 -5.40
CA LEU A 39 -11.75 4.61 -4.25
C LEU A 39 -13.19 5.03 -4.57
N GLU A 40 -13.44 5.62 -5.73
CA GLU A 40 -14.77 6.02 -6.16
C GLU A 40 -15.75 4.84 -6.28
N GLN A 41 -15.24 3.66 -6.57
CA GLN A 41 -16.04 2.45 -6.68
C GLN A 41 -16.15 1.67 -5.36
N ASN A 42 -15.27 1.91 -4.39
CA ASN A 42 -15.12 1.11 -3.17
C ASN A 42 -15.05 1.98 -1.89
N VAL A 43 -15.87 3.02 -1.83
CA VAL A 43 -15.85 4.02 -0.73
C VAL A 43 -16.02 3.38 0.64
N GLU A 44 -16.93 2.40 0.77
CA GLU A 44 -17.22 1.78 2.06
C GLU A 44 -16.03 0.93 2.55
N ASP A 45 -15.33 0.26 1.65
CA ASP A 45 -14.13 -0.51 2.00
C ASP A 45 -13.02 0.43 2.48
N ALA A 46 -12.82 1.59 1.82
CA ALA A 46 -11.85 2.59 2.25
C ALA A 46 -12.20 3.21 3.61
N ARG A 47 -13.48 3.47 3.87
CA ARG A 47 -13.95 3.92 5.19
C ARG A 47 -13.70 2.88 6.27
N GLU A 48 -13.92 1.61 5.95
CA GLU A 48 -13.64 0.50 6.86
C GLU A 48 -12.14 0.37 7.16
N MET A 49 -11.25 0.57 6.17
CA MET A 49 -9.80 0.63 6.41
C MET A 49 -9.45 1.66 7.48
N VAL A 50 -9.95 2.89 7.34
CA VAL A 50 -9.71 3.97 8.30
C VAL A 50 -10.30 3.65 9.67
N LEU A 51 -11.53 3.16 9.72
CA LEU A 51 -12.21 2.80 10.97
C LEU A 51 -11.47 1.70 11.74
N LYS A 52 -10.84 0.77 11.03
CA LYS A 52 -10.03 -0.31 11.62
C LYS A 52 -8.59 0.12 11.96
N GLY A 53 -8.23 1.39 11.73
CA GLY A 53 -6.93 1.95 12.10
C GLY A 53 -5.82 1.69 11.08
N HIS A 54 -6.16 1.35 9.85
CA HIS A 54 -5.21 1.27 8.75
C HIS A 54 -4.94 2.65 8.16
N ALA A 55 -3.75 2.84 7.59
CA ALA A 55 -3.41 4.07 6.89
C ALA A 55 -3.80 3.98 5.40
N LEU A 56 -4.20 5.12 4.83
CA LEU A 56 -4.36 5.27 3.40
C LEU A 56 -3.15 5.99 2.80
N GLY A 57 -2.76 5.61 1.60
CA GLY A 57 -1.72 6.25 0.80
C GLY A 57 -2.23 6.55 -0.61
N ASN A 58 -1.64 7.54 -1.23
CA ASN A 58 -1.93 7.99 -2.59
C ASN A 58 -1.26 7.05 -3.61
N HIS A 59 -2.05 6.52 -4.55
CA HIS A 59 -1.56 5.70 -5.68
C HIS A 59 -1.95 6.32 -7.02
N CYS A 60 -2.05 7.67 -7.08
CA CYS A 60 -2.56 8.47 -8.17
C CYS A 60 -4.09 8.34 -8.39
N GLN A 61 -4.67 9.19 -9.24
CA GLN A 61 -6.09 9.11 -9.57
C GLN A 61 -6.37 7.91 -10.46
N THR A 62 -5.61 7.71 -11.54
CA THR A 62 -5.98 6.82 -12.65
C THR A 62 -4.99 5.69 -12.93
N HIS A 63 -3.97 5.49 -12.10
CA HIS A 63 -2.95 4.43 -12.26
C HIS A 63 -2.15 4.51 -13.57
N LEU A 64 -1.83 5.71 -14.04
CA LEU A 64 -1.02 5.91 -15.25
C LEU A 64 0.48 5.74 -14.96
N HIS A 65 1.25 5.45 -16.02
CA HIS A 65 2.70 5.61 -16.01
C HIS A 65 3.06 7.09 -15.86
N LEU A 66 3.79 7.46 -14.80
CA LEU A 66 4.09 8.87 -14.50
C LEU A 66 5.29 9.41 -15.26
N THR A 67 6.20 8.56 -15.68
CA THR A 67 7.43 8.97 -16.35
C THR A 67 7.22 9.70 -17.68
N PRO A 68 6.22 9.36 -18.53
CA PRO A 68 5.95 10.08 -19.76
C PRO A 68 5.10 11.35 -19.60
N LEU A 69 4.50 11.58 -18.40
CA LEU A 69 3.61 12.71 -18.16
C LEU A 69 4.40 14.01 -17.92
N GLU A 70 3.79 15.15 -18.25
CA GLU A 70 4.31 16.46 -17.88
C GLU A 70 4.15 16.72 -16.37
N ASP A 71 4.91 17.67 -15.81
CA ASP A 71 4.90 17.96 -14.37
C ASP A 71 3.51 18.28 -13.83
N GLU A 72 2.72 19.05 -14.57
CA GLU A 72 1.35 19.40 -14.15
C GLU A 72 0.40 18.22 -14.20
N GLU A 73 0.58 17.28 -15.11
CA GLU A 73 -0.20 16.05 -15.16
C GLU A 73 0.10 15.16 -13.95
N VAL A 74 1.39 15.02 -13.58
CA VAL A 74 1.79 14.28 -12.37
C VAL A 74 1.20 14.93 -11.13
N ARG A 75 1.26 16.27 -10.99
CA ARG A 75 0.63 16.98 -9.87
C ARG A 75 -0.88 16.74 -9.82
N SER A 76 -1.52 16.83 -10.98
CA SER A 76 -2.96 16.61 -11.12
C SER A 76 -3.37 15.21 -10.64
N GLU A 77 -2.63 14.18 -11.01
CA GLU A 77 -2.86 12.80 -10.55
C GLU A 77 -2.79 12.69 -9.02
N LEU A 78 -1.81 13.34 -8.38
CA LEU A 78 -1.65 13.33 -6.93
C LEU A 78 -2.76 14.13 -6.21
N GLN A 79 -3.06 15.32 -6.71
CA GLN A 79 -4.04 16.22 -6.11
C GLN A 79 -5.47 15.67 -6.23
N GLN A 80 -5.84 15.17 -7.42
CA GLN A 80 -7.16 14.59 -7.62
C GLN A 80 -7.43 13.41 -6.69
N MET A 81 -6.44 12.51 -6.52
CA MET A 81 -6.58 11.40 -5.57
C MET A 81 -6.76 11.90 -4.13
N GLU A 82 -5.98 12.88 -3.69
CA GLU A 82 -6.12 13.47 -2.35
C GLU A 82 -7.51 14.08 -2.15
N ASP A 83 -7.97 14.90 -3.11
CA ASP A 83 -9.28 15.54 -3.08
C ASP A 83 -10.40 14.50 -3.08
N THR A 84 -10.27 13.43 -3.86
CA THR A 84 -11.22 12.31 -3.88
C THR A 84 -11.28 11.62 -2.52
N CYS A 85 -10.14 11.36 -1.90
CA CYS A 85 -10.08 10.74 -0.58
C CYS A 85 -10.68 11.64 0.52
N LEU A 86 -10.33 12.90 0.53
CA LEU A 86 -10.91 13.86 1.48
C LEU A 86 -12.42 14.00 1.31
N ARG A 87 -12.91 14.07 0.08
CA ARG A 87 -14.33 14.22 -0.24
C ARG A 87 -15.14 12.98 0.14
N LEU A 88 -14.65 11.76 -0.16
CA LEU A 88 -15.42 10.52 -0.01
C LEU A 88 -15.23 9.85 1.34
N VAL A 89 -14.02 9.91 1.89
CA VAL A 89 -13.64 9.21 3.14
C VAL A 89 -13.48 10.17 4.30
N GLY A 90 -13.19 11.45 4.04
CA GLY A 90 -12.89 12.44 5.07
C GLY A 90 -11.50 12.24 5.69
N HIS A 91 -10.60 11.57 4.98
CA HIS A 91 -9.26 11.23 5.45
C HIS A 91 -8.21 11.60 4.40
N SER A 92 -7.05 12.11 4.82
CA SER A 92 -5.95 12.44 3.93
C SER A 92 -5.11 11.19 3.62
N THR A 93 -4.58 11.11 2.40
CA THR A 93 -3.59 10.10 2.01
C THR A 93 -2.17 10.50 2.41
N LYS A 94 -1.97 11.77 2.79
CA LYS A 94 -0.64 12.28 3.19
C LYS A 94 -0.21 11.69 4.53
N PRO A 95 1.08 11.40 4.69
CA PRO A 95 2.18 11.75 3.79
C PRO A 95 2.61 10.62 2.82
N TYR A 96 1.80 9.61 2.58
CA TYR A 96 2.20 8.39 1.89
C TYR A 96 1.81 8.42 0.42
N PHE A 97 2.80 8.24 -0.46
CA PHE A 97 2.60 8.09 -1.88
C PHE A 97 3.39 6.89 -2.40
N ARG A 98 2.79 6.12 -3.28
CA ARG A 98 3.46 5.08 -4.06
C ARG A 98 3.10 5.29 -5.53
N ALA A 99 4.13 5.43 -6.37
CA ALA A 99 3.91 5.56 -7.81
C ALA A 99 3.40 4.23 -8.40
N PRO A 100 2.42 4.26 -9.31
CA PRO A 100 2.04 3.11 -10.11
C PRO A 100 3.27 2.44 -10.73
N PHE A 101 3.23 1.10 -10.86
CA PHE A 101 4.31 0.28 -11.43
C PHE A 101 5.68 0.41 -10.72
N GLY A 102 5.73 1.09 -9.58
CA GLY A 102 6.99 1.37 -8.87
C GLY A 102 7.90 2.36 -9.58
N GLU A 103 7.38 3.15 -10.50
CA GLU A 103 8.16 4.17 -11.22
C GLU A 103 8.69 5.23 -10.25
N ARG A 104 9.97 5.51 -10.37
CA ARG A 104 10.62 6.53 -9.57
C ARG A 104 11.83 7.10 -10.30
N ASP A 105 11.73 8.33 -10.69
CA ASP A 105 12.86 9.15 -11.09
C ASP A 105 12.99 10.37 -10.17
N GLY A 106 14.10 11.11 -10.28
CA GLY A 106 14.33 12.28 -9.44
C GLY A 106 13.31 13.39 -9.66
N ARG A 107 12.63 13.45 -10.79
CA ARG A 107 11.57 14.40 -11.10
C ARG A 107 10.29 14.05 -10.33
N ILE A 108 9.79 12.82 -10.46
CA ILE A 108 8.59 12.34 -9.75
C ILE A 108 8.75 12.48 -8.24
N LEU A 109 9.92 12.09 -7.71
CA LEU A 109 10.20 12.23 -6.28
C LEU A 109 10.13 13.68 -5.78
N ARG A 110 10.65 14.64 -6.57
CA ARG A 110 10.57 16.06 -6.22
C ARG A 110 9.14 16.59 -6.28
N LEU A 111 8.38 16.22 -7.32
CA LEU A 111 6.99 16.63 -7.46
C LEU A 111 6.15 16.11 -6.28
N ALA A 112 6.26 14.83 -5.96
CA ALA A 112 5.56 14.24 -4.82
C ALA A 112 5.93 14.94 -3.49
N ALA A 113 7.22 15.24 -3.26
CA ALA A 113 7.66 15.96 -2.07
C ALA A 113 7.08 17.38 -1.98
N GLN A 114 6.98 18.09 -3.12
CA GLN A 114 6.36 19.42 -3.18
C GLN A 114 4.87 19.39 -2.85
N GLU A 115 4.18 18.29 -3.18
CA GLU A 115 2.78 18.04 -2.82
C GLU A 115 2.60 17.52 -1.37
N GLY A 116 3.69 17.36 -0.61
CA GLY A 116 3.66 16.93 0.80
C GLY A 116 3.68 15.42 0.99
N TYR A 117 4.19 14.68 0.01
CA TYR A 117 4.28 13.23 0.06
C TYR A 117 5.71 12.72 0.21
N TRP A 118 5.83 11.62 0.94
CA TRP A 118 6.98 10.73 0.90
C TRP A 118 6.68 9.57 -0.04
N HIS A 119 7.55 9.34 -1.00
CA HIS A 119 7.45 8.19 -1.88
C HIS A 119 7.84 6.92 -1.14
N ILE A 120 6.88 6.03 -0.95
CA ILE A 120 7.04 4.77 -0.25
C ILE A 120 7.26 3.65 -1.27
N TYR A 121 8.49 3.18 -1.34
CA TYR A 121 8.82 1.99 -2.10
C TYR A 121 8.75 0.75 -1.20
N TRP A 122 8.88 -0.42 -1.78
CA TRP A 122 8.94 -1.67 -1.04
C TRP A 122 10.38 -2.18 -0.97
N THR A 123 10.66 -2.99 0.03
CA THR A 123 11.93 -3.72 0.15
C THR A 123 11.75 -5.19 -0.16
N LEU A 124 10.51 -5.69 -0.10
CA LEU A 124 10.15 -7.05 -0.46
C LEU A 124 8.86 -7.05 -1.28
N ASP A 125 9.00 -7.40 -2.56
CA ASP A 125 7.89 -7.66 -3.47
C ASP A 125 7.47 -9.12 -3.38
N SER A 126 6.20 -9.37 -3.06
CA SER A 126 5.63 -10.72 -3.02
C SER A 126 5.56 -11.37 -4.39
N LEU A 127 5.47 -10.58 -5.46
CA LEU A 127 5.12 -10.96 -6.84
C LEU A 127 3.75 -11.65 -6.93
N ASP A 128 2.85 -11.30 -6.05
CA ASP A 128 1.47 -11.81 -6.02
C ASP A 128 0.61 -11.33 -7.19
N TRP A 129 1.09 -10.35 -7.93
CA TRP A 129 0.49 -9.83 -9.16
C TRP A 129 0.91 -10.63 -10.41
N GLU A 130 2.00 -11.38 -10.34
CA GLU A 130 2.53 -12.15 -11.47
C GLU A 130 1.80 -13.50 -11.59
N MET A 131 1.16 -13.71 -12.75
CA MET A 131 0.41 -14.93 -13.00
C MET A 131 1.33 -16.11 -13.26
N GLY A 132 0.87 -17.33 -12.90
CA GLY A 132 1.57 -18.58 -13.19
C GLY A 132 2.38 -19.15 -12.03
N HIS A 133 2.43 -18.47 -10.89
CA HIS A 133 2.97 -19.01 -9.64
C HIS A 133 1.95 -19.86 -8.89
N SER A 134 2.40 -20.68 -7.96
CA SER A 134 1.53 -21.28 -6.95
C SER A 134 1.45 -20.40 -5.71
N THR A 135 0.40 -20.56 -4.92
CA THR A 135 0.28 -19.91 -3.60
C THR A 135 1.46 -20.22 -2.69
N ASP A 136 1.92 -21.47 -2.68
CA ASP A 136 3.09 -21.88 -1.91
C ASP A 136 4.37 -21.17 -2.36
N TRP A 137 4.54 -20.97 -3.68
CA TRP A 137 5.69 -20.23 -4.20
C TRP A 137 5.69 -18.78 -3.72
N VAL A 138 4.55 -18.09 -3.81
CA VAL A 138 4.42 -16.69 -3.32
C VAL A 138 4.71 -16.61 -1.82
N LYS A 139 4.13 -17.52 -1.04
CA LYS A 139 4.36 -17.62 0.40
C LYS A 139 5.83 -17.85 0.74
N GLU A 140 6.45 -18.85 0.13
CA GLU A 140 7.86 -19.19 0.36
C GLU A 140 8.79 -18.04 -0.06
N ARG A 141 8.48 -17.39 -1.19
CA ARG A 141 9.22 -16.19 -1.63
C ARG A 141 9.26 -15.11 -0.56
N VAL A 142 8.13 -14.83 0.09
CA VAL A 142 8.08 -13.86 1.19
C VAL A 142 8.86 -14.38 2.38
N LEU A 143 8.56 -15.58 2.87
CA LEU A 143 9.16 -16.15 4.08
C LEU A 143 10.69 -16.29 4.03
N THR A 144 11.25 -16.57 2.86
CA THR A 144 12.70 -16.73 2.68
C THR A 144 13.45 -15.41 2.55
N ARG A 145 12.73 -14.30 2.33
CA ARG A 145 13.31 -12.96 2.15
C ARG A 145 12.98 -11.99 3.28
N LEU A 146 12.38 -12.49 4.37
CA LEU A 146 12.07 -11.67 5.53
C LEU A 146 13.34 -11.06 6.14
N GLN A 147 13.28 -9.76 6.40
CA GLN A 147 14.34 -9.04 7.10
C GLN A 147 13.74 -7.96 8.01
N ASP A 148 14.46 -7.58 9.05
CA ASP A 148 14.03 -6.49 9.91
C ASP A 148 13.97 -5.17 9.14
N GLY A 149 12.92 -4.41 9.34
CA GLY A 149 12.69 -3.16 8.62
C GLY A 149 12.06 -3.32 7.22
N ALA A 150 11.63 -4.52 6.84
CA ALA A 150 11.03 -4.72 5.53
C ALA A 150 9.68 -4.00 5.37
N ILE A 151 9.48 -3.42 4.19
CA ILE A 151 8.18 -2.94 3.69
C ILE A 151 7.71 -3.94 2.64
N LEU A 152 6.64 -4.66 2.96
CA LEU A 152 6.08 -5.72 2.11
C LEU A 152 5.08 -5.15 1.12
N LEU A 153 5.19 -5.52 -0.15
CA LEU A 153 4.21 -5.21 -1.19
C LEU A 153 3.33 -6.41 -1.48
N PHE A 154 2.02 -6.18 -1.38
CA PHE A 154 0.94 -7.06 -1.84
C PHE A 154 -0.10 -6.25 -2.61
N HIS A 155 -1.05 -6.94 -3.26
CA HIS A 155 -2.17 -6.33 -3.99
C HIS A 155 -3.50 -6.88 -3.46
N VAL A 156 -4.50 -6.00 -3.29
CA VAL A 156 -5.83 -6.42 -2.79
C VAL A 156 -6.55 -7.34 -3.78
N SER A 157 -6.28 -7.20 -5.07
CA SER A 157 -6.88 -8.02 -6.14
C SER A 157 -6.26 -9.40 -6.30
N SER A 158 -5.14 -9.67 -5.64
CA SER A 158 -4.42 -10.93 -5.80
C SER A 158 -5.09 -12.09 -5.07
N PRO A 159 -5.49 -13.15 -5.77
CA PRO A 159 -6.00 -14.36 -5.13
C PRO A 159 -4.92 -15.11 -4.33
N TYR A 160 -3.65 -14.94 -4.68
CA TYR A 160 -2.55 -15.53 -3.90
C TYR A 160 -2.47 -14.91 -2.52
N THR A 161 -2.49 -13.57 -2.44
CA THR A 161 -2.43 -12.83 -1.17
C THR A 161 -3.53 -13.27 -0.23
N PHE A 162 -4.78 -13.26 -0.67
CA PHE A 162 -5.92 -13.69 0.15
C PHE A 162 -5.73 -15.11 0.72
N GLN A 163 -5.25 -16.05 -0.11
CA GLN A 163 -5.12 -17.44 0.30
C GLN A 163 -3.97 -17.70 1.28
N ILE A 164 -2.90 -16.90 1.22
CA ILE A 164 -1.70 -17.14 2.05
C ILE A 164 -1.59 -16.22 3.26
N LEU A 165 -2.27 -15.07 3.28
CA LEU A 165 -1.98 -13.98 4.22
C LEU A 165 -2.15 -14.41 5.68
N ASP A 166 -3.18 -15.19 5.99
CA ASP A 166 -3.46 -15.65 7.35
C ASP A 166 -2.32 -16.53 7.89
N ASP A 167 -1.98 -17.58 7.16
CA ASP A 167 -0.87 -18.49 7.51
C ASP A 167 0.50 -17.78 7.45
N LEU A 168 0.66 -16.86 6.50
CA LEU A 168 1.89 -16.08 6.38
C LEU A 168 2.14 -15.22 7.64
N LEU A 169 1.11 -14.53 8.14
CA LEU A 169 1.23 -13.72 9.34
C LEU A 169 1.51 -14.57 10.59
N ASP A 170 0.86 -15.74 10.73
CA ASP A 170 1.16 -16.71 11.81
C ASP A 170 2.64 -17.15 11.76
N GLN A 171 3.15 -17.49 10.59
CA GLN A 171 4.54 -17.91 10.43
C GLN A 171 5.54 -16.77 10.68
N MET A 172 5.21 -15.55 10.26
CA MET A 172 6.04 -14.37 10.55
C MET A 172 6.12 -14.10 12.06
N GLU A 173 5.00 -14.16 12.75
CA GLU A 173 4.96 -14.01 14.21
C GLU A 173 5.76 -15.10 14.93
N SER A 174 5.63 -16.35 14.50
CA SER A 174 6.40 -17.49 15.07
C SER A 174 7.91 -17.32 14.90
N LYS A 175 8.34 -16.61 13.86
CA LYS A 175 9.75 -16.25 13.60
C LYS A 175 10.21 -14.98 14.33
N GLY A 176 9.34 -14.37 15.15
CA GLY A 176 9.63 -13.18 15.94
C GLY A 176 9.53 -11.86 15.15
N TYR A 177 8.84 -11.86 14.02
CA TYR A 177 8.49 -10.63 13.30
C TYR A 177 7.16 -10.08 13.82
N ARG A 178 7.06 -8.76 13.87
CA ARG A 178 5.83 -8.04 14.22
C ARG A 178 5.51 -7.04 13.12
N ILE A 179 4.25 -7.01 12.73
CA ILE A 179 3.75 -5.97 11.84
C ILE A 179 3.54 -4.71 12.67
N VAL A 180 4.09 -3.61 12.20
CA VAL A 180 3.98 -2.28 12.80
C VAL A 180 3.49 -1.27 11.76
N PRO A 181 2.93 -0.12 12.18
CA PRO A 181 2.56 0.94 11.25
C PRO A 181 3.76 1.38 10.38
N LEU A 182 3.50 1.71 9.13
CA LEU A 182 4.52 2.24 8.21
C LEU A 182 5.20 3.49 8.78
N ALA A 183 4.48 4.30 9.54
CA ALA A 183 5.01 5.47 10.24
C ALA A 183 6.23 5.17 11.12
N ASP A 184 6.34 3.97 11.67
CA ASP A 184 7.46 3.58 12.54
C ASP A 184 8.81 3.47 11.80
N PHE A 185 8.80 3.49 10.47
CA PHE A 185 9.99 3.45 9.62
C PHE A 185 10.37 4.79 9.02
N LEU A 186 9.51 5.79 9.20
CA LEU A 186 9.73 7.11 8.62
C LEU A 186 10.30 8.07 9.66
N PRO A 187 11.13 9.05 9.25
CA PRO A 187 11.59 10.07 10.17
C PRO A 187 10.38 10.83 10.73
N LEU A 188 10.43 11.15 12.02
CA LEU A 188 9.41 12.02 12.61
C LEU A 188 9.36 13.34 11.82
N PRO A 189 8.15 13.88 11.57
CA PRO A 189 8.05 15.20 10.95
C PRO A 189 8.85 16.19 11.81
N THR A 190 9.84 16.82 11.20
CA THR A 190 10.56 17.92 11.84
C THR A 190 9.56 19.05 12.04
N THR A 191 9.14 19.27 13.28
CA THR A 191 8.38 20.48 13.64
C THR A 191 9.30 21.66 13.41
N SER A 192 9.13 22.33 12.26
CA SER A 192 9.71 23.67 12.00
C SER A 192 8.79 24.73 12.53
#